data_cc50a7c27510d3a1e1579932777f006b
#
_entry.id   cc50a7c27510d3a1e1579932777f006b
#
_cell.length_a   1.000
_cell.length_b   1.000
_cell.length_c   1.000
_cell.angle_alpha   90.00
_cell.angle_beta   90.00
_cell.angle_gamma   90.00
#
_symmetry.space_group_name_H-M   'P 1'
#
loop_
_entity.id
_entity.type
_entity.pdbx_description
1 polymer ?
#
loop_
_entity_poly.entity_id
_entity_poly.type
_entity_poly.pdbx_seq_one_letter_code
_entity_poly.pdbx_strand_id
1 'polypeptide(L)'
;MEINLKDKMDEKNLKKLVSLRNNHFEKFIEKYVILCNPDRVFLCDDSPEDVQYIREKAIVNGEERKIGLEGQTVHFDNYYDQGRDVKNTLYLLPEGVNFGPHIEATEREKGLKEIHEILKNIMKGREVYIRLFCLGPVNSPFSISAVQITDSAYVAH
;
A
#
# COMPACT_ATOMS: atom_id res chain seq x y z
N MET A 1 15.86 19.58 3.73
CA MET A 1 14.75 19.86 2.80
C MET A 1 13.60 18.97 3.29
N GLU A 2 12.56 19.54 3.85
CA GLU A 2 11.38 18.77 4.25
C GLU A 2 10.72 18.21 3.00
N ILE A 3 10.51 16.90 2.97
CA ILE A 3 9.83 16.21 1.88
C ILE A 3 8.35 16.55 2.03
N ASN A 4 7.78 17.26 1.07
CA ASN A 4 6.36 17.59 1.08
C ASN A 4 5.62 16.62 0.15
N LEU A 5 4.51 16.05 0.62
CA LEU A 5 3.63 15.18 -0.18
C LEU A 5 3.24 15.84 -1.52
N LYS A 6 3.00 17.16 -1.50
CA LYS A 6 2.61 17.94 -2.68
C LYS A 6 3.67 17.95 -3.79
N ASP A 7 4.94 17.84 -3.44
CA ASP A 7 6.04 17.82 -4.42
C ASP A 7 6.14 16.48 -5.16
N LYS A 8 5.48 15.45 -4.66
CA LYS A 8 5.48 14.09 -5.20
C LYS A 8 4.21 13.70 -5.96
N MET A 9 3.20 14.56 -5.93
CA MET A 9 1.90 14.36 -6.60
C MET A 9 1.71 15.38 -7.72
N ASP A 10 1.14 14.96 -8.83
CA ASP A 10 0.66 15.90 -9.84
C ASP A 10 -0.64 16.59 -9.40
N GLU A 11 -1.06 17.59 -10.16
CA GLU A 11 -2.25 18.40 -9.84
C GLU A 11 -3.54 17.57 -9.80
N LYS A 12 -3.67 16.53 -10.65
CA LYS A 12 -4.84 15.63 -10.69
C LYS A 12 -4.93 14.86 -9.38
N ASN A 13 -3.84 14.24 -8.96
CA ASN A 13 -3.78 13.45 -7.72
C ASN A 13 -3.96 14.32 -6.47
N LEU A 14 -3.42 15.53 -6.45
CA LEU A 14 -3.64 16.49 -5.37
C LEU A 14 -5.11 16.90 -5.26
N LYS A 15 -5.79 17.17 -6.38
CA LYS A 15 -7.24 17.46 -6.38
C LYS A 15 -8.06 16.30 -5.82
N LYS A 16 -7.73 15.05 -6.17
CA LYS A 16 -8.37 13.87 -5.60
C LYS A 16 -8.19 13.81 -4.09
N LEU A 17 -6.96 13.97 -3.59
CA LEU A 17 -6.65 13.94 -2.17
C LEU A 17 -7.46 14.98 -1.39
N VAL A 18 -7.45 16.23 -1.85
CA VAL A 18 -8.18 17.34 -1.22
C VAL A 18 -9.70 17.11 -1.25
N SER A 19 -10.22 16.52 -2.33
CA SER A 19 -11.67 16.25 -2.48
C SER A 19 -12.21 15.26 -1.45
N LEU A 20 -11.37 14.39 -0.90
CA LEU A 20 -11.73 13.44 0.16
C LEU A 20 -12.07 14.12 1.49
N ARG A 21 -11.62 15.35 1.72
CA ARG A 21 -11.89 16.15 2.94
C ARG A 21 -11.63 15.37 4.23
N ASN A 22 -10.58 14.54 4.24
CA ASN A 22 -10.25 13.67 5.36
C ASN A 22 -8.82 13.93 5.86
N ASN A 23 -8.69 14.82 6.84
CA ASN A 23 -7.38 15.20 7.41
C ASN A 23 -6.63 14.02 8.06
N HIS A 24 -7.33 13.00 8.57
CA HIS A 24 -6.67 11.81 9.13
C HIS A 24 -6.02 10.99 8.04
N PHE A 25 -6.71 10.82 6.93
CA PHE A 25 -6.19 10.13 5.76
C PHE A 25 -4.99 10.89 5.18
N GLU A 26 -5.09 12.21 4.99
CA GLU A 26 -3.99 13.03 4.47
C GLU A 26 -2.72 12.88 5.33
N LYS A 27 -2.83 13.02 6.64
CA LYS A 27 -1.70 12.84 7.59
C LYS A 27 -1.14 11.42 7.57
N PHE A 28 -1.99 10.42 7.42
CA PHE A 28 -1.57 9.03 7.31
C PHE A 28 -0.72 8.82 6.04
N ILE A 29 -1.20 9.28 4.89
CA ILE A 29 -0.48 9.19 3.63
C ILE A 29 0.85 9.97 3.71
N GLU A 30 0.81 11.20 4.18
CA GLU A 30 2.01 12.03 4.33
C GLU A 30 3.09 11.32 5.17
N LYS A 31 2.70 10.77 6.32
CA LYS A 31 3.62 10.02 7.20
C LYS A 31 4.34 8.90 6.45
N TYR A 32 3.61 8.06 5.74
CA TYR A 32 4.20 6.88 5.09
C TYR A 32 4.88 7.21 3.77
N VAL A 33 4.45 8.23 3.04
CA VAL A 33 5.17 8.74 1.87
C VAL A 33 6.51 9.35 2.26
N ILE A 34 6.58 10.10 3.36
CA ILE A 34 7.84 10.63 3.89
C ILE A 34 8.75 9.48 4.32
N LEU A 35 8.23 8.49 5.03
CA LEU A 35 8.99 7.34 5.53
C LEU A 35 9.55 6.48 4.37
N CYS A 36 8.71 6.07 3.45
CA CYS A 36 9.08 5.20 2.34
C CYS A 36 9.80 5.93 1.21
N ASN A 37 9.64 7.25 1.12
CA ASN A 37 10.31 8.17 0.20
C ASN A 37 10.24 7.78 -1.29
N PRO A 38 9.04 7.51 -1.86
CA PRO A 38 8.90 7.30 -3.30
C PRO A 38 9.23 8.57 -4.09
N ASP A 39 9.52 8.45 -5.37
CA ASP A 39 9.74 9.61 -6.25
C ASP A 39 8.42 10.26 -6.69
N ARG A 40 7.37 9.44 -6.85
CA ARG A 40 6.04 9.87 -7.28
C ARG A 40 4.94 9.16 -6.49
N VAL A 41 3.82 9.84 -6.35
CA VAL A 41 2.63 9.31 -5.66
C VAL A 41 1.43 9.40 -6.60
N PHE A 42 0.78 8.27 -6.83
CA PHE A 42 -0.44 8.15 -7.62
C PHE A 42 -1.60 7.73 -6.71
N LEU A 43 -2.61 8.57 -6.58
CA LEU A 43 -3.83 8.26 -5.82
C LEU A 43 -4.88 7.69 -6.78
N CYS A 44 -5.14 6.39 -6.62
CA CYS A 44 -6.06 5.65 -7.48
C CYS A 44 -7.51 5.92 -7.09
N ASP A 45 -8.34 6.13 -8.10
CA ASP A 45 -9.79 6.03 -7.98
C ASP A 45 -10.32 4.90 -8.90
N ASP A 46 -11.64 4.75 -8.99
CA ASP A 46 -12.31 3.74 -9.81
C ASP A 46 -12.61 4.19 -11.25
N SER A 47 -12.01 5.31 -11.68
CA SER A 47 -12.14 5.78 -13.05
C SER A 47 -11.50 4.80 -14.03
N PRO A 48 -12.09 4.60 -15.23
CA PRO A 48 -11.49 3.74 -16.25
C PRO A 48 -10.07 4.14 -16.60
N GLU A 49 -9.75 5.43 -16.56
CA GLU A 49 -8.43 5.98 -16.85
C GLU A 49 -7.39 5.55 -15.81
N ASP A 50 -7.73 5.61 -14.53
CA ASP A 50 -6.83 5.20 -13.45
C ASP A 50 -6.63 3.68 -13.44
N VAL A 51 -7.71 2.92 -13.64
CA VAL A 51 -7.63 1.46 -13.77
C VAL A 51 -6.73 1.07 -14.93
N GLN A 52 -6.91 1.70 -16.09
CA GLN A 52 -6.07 1.44 -17.26
C GLN A 52 -4.61 1.81 -17.02
N TYR A 53 -4.35 2.96 -16.39
CA TYR A 53 -3.01 3.41 -16.04
C TYR A 53 -2.27 2.38 -15.18
N ILE A 54 -2.91 1.87 -14.13
CA ILE A 54 -2.28 0.90 -13.23
C ILE A 54 -2.02 -0.42 -13.92
N ARG A 55 -2.97 -0.92 -14.73
CA ARG A 55 -2.79 -2.15 -15.51
C ARG A 55 -1.64 -2.04 -16.52
N GLU A 56 -1.51 -0.89 -17.18
CA GLU A 56 -0.39 -0.63 -18.08
C GLU A 56 0.94 -0.59 -17.32
N LYS A 57 0.96 0.02 -16.15
CA LYS A 57 2.14 0.05 -15.28
C LYS A 57 2.56 -1.34 -14.83
N ALA A 58 1.65 -2.22 -14.46
CA ALA A 58 1.97 -3.60 -14.10
C ALA A 58 2.69 -4.35 -15.23
N ILE A 59 2.28 -4.10 -16.49
CA ILE A 59 2.94 -4.68 -17.67
C ILE A 59 4.31 -4.03 -17.91
N VAL A 60 4.39 -2.69 -17.86
CA VAL A 60 5.63 -1.93 -18.11
C VAL A 60 6.69 -2.26 -17.07
N ASN A 61 6.29 -2.40 -15.82
CA ASN A 61 7.18 -2.79 -14.72
C ASN A 61 7.60 -4.27 -14.77
N GLY A 62 7.00 -5.07 -15.69
CA GLY A 62 7.28 -6.50 -15.79
C GLY A 62 6.64 -7.36 -14.71
N GLU A 63 5.71 -6.77 -13.94
CA GLU A 63 4.95 -7.47 -12.90
C GLU A 63 3.89 -8.39 -13.50
N GLU A 64 3.39 -8.02 -14.69
CA GLU A 64 2.45 -8.82 -15.48
C GLU A 64 2.90 -8.99 -16.92
N ARG A 65 2.39 -10.02 -17.57
CA ARG A 65 2.60 -10.29 -19.00
C ARG A 65 1.27 -10.49 -19.71
N LYS A 66 1.14 -9.90 -20.90
CA LYS A 66 0.00 -10.18 -21.77
C LYS A 66 0.04 -11.62 -22.24
N ILE A 67 -1.12 -12.24 -22.31
CA ILE A 67 -1.32 -13.56 -22.91
C ILE A 67 -2.09 -13.46 -24.22
N GLY A 68 -2.29 -14.58 -24.93
CA GLY A 68 -2.96 -14.61 -26.25
C GLY A 68 -4.46 -14.27 -26.23
N LEU A 69 -5.04 -14.00 -25.07
CA LEU A 69 -6.43 -13.57 -24.91
C LEU A 69 -6.46 -12.06 -24.68
N GLU A 70 -7.28 -11.38 -25.44
CA GLU A 70 -7.44 -9.91 -25.35
C GLU A 70 -7.89 -9.49 -23.94
N GLY A 71 -7.25 -8.46 -23.40
CA GLY A 71 -7.55 -7.90 -22.08
C GLY A 71 -7.10 -8.75 -20.89
N GLN A 72 -6.45 -9.89 -21.11
CA GLN A 72 -5.96 -10.76 -20.06
C GLN A 72 -4.45 -10.68 -19.89
N THR A 73 -4.02 -10.79 -18.66
CA THR A 73 -2.63 -10.81 -18.23
C THR A 73 -2.39 -11.98 -17.29
N VAL A 74 -1.13 -12.29 -17.04
CA VAL A 74 -0.69 -13.28 -16.06
C VAL A 74 0.43 -12.71 -15.21
N HIS A 75 0.36 -12.99 -13.93
CA HIS A 75 1.41 -12.75 -12.93
C HIS A 75 1.93 -14.10 -12.42
N PHE A 76 3.23 -14.18 -12.18
CA PHE A 76 3.85 -15.35 -11.56
C PHE A 76 4.61 -14.93 -10.31
N ASP A 77 4.21 -15.45 -9.19
CA ASP A 77 4.96 -15.31 -7.95
C ASP A 77 6.30 -16.05 -8.04
N ASN A 78 7.31 -15.52 -7.41
CA ASN A 78 8.57 -16.20 -7.23
C ASN A 78 8.46 -17.30 -6.17
N TYR A 79 9.46 -18.18 -6.14
CA TYR A 79 9.48 -19.30 -5.19
C TYR A 79 9.31 -18.88 -3.72
N TYR A 80 9.85 -17.71 -3.33
CA TYR A 80 9.79 -17.20 -1.96
C TYR A 80 8.57 -16.32 -1.66
N ASP A 81 7.82 -15.89 -2.66
CA ASP A 81 6.71 -14.95 -2.49
C ASP A 81 5.47 -15.61 -1.87
N GLN A 82 5.38 -16.95 -1.95
CA GLN A 82 4.26 -17.74 -1.40
C GLN A 82 4.56 -18.39 -0.05
N GLY A 83 5.77 -18.20 0.47
CA GLY A 83 6.19 -18.77 1.74
C GLY A 83 5.51 -18.07 2.93
N ARG A 84 4.88 -18.87 3.83
CA ARG A 84 4.50 -18.34 5.14
C ARG A 84 5.72 -18.36 6.06
N ASP A 85 6.20 -17.19 6.42
CA ASP A 85 7.25 -17.06 7.42
C ASP A 85 6.63 -17.09 8.83
N VAL A 86 6.38 -18.27 9.34
CA VAL A 86 5.75 -18.49 10.65
C VAL A 86 6.58 -17.85 11.78
N LYS A 87 7.90 -17.89 11.67
CA LYS A 87 8.80 -17.39 12.73
C LYS A 87 8.81 -15.85 12.85
N ASN A 88 8.58 -15.17 11.73
CA ASN A 88 8.56 -13.70 11.69
C ASN A 88 7.14 -13.12 11.58
N THR A 89 6.11 -13.97 11.60
CA THR A 89 4.70 -13.52 11.62
C THR A 89 4.26 -13.34 13.07
N LEU A 90 4.31 -12.10 13.55
CA LEU A 90 4.08 -11.76 14.96
C LEU A 90 2.90 -10.80 15.11
N TYR A 91 2.13 -10.97 16.17
CA TYR A 91 1.17 -9.96 16.62
C TYR A 91 1.89 -8.87 17.40
N LEU A 92 1.58 -7.60 17.09
CA LEU A 92 2.08 -6.47 17.86
C LEU A 92 1.11 -6.16 19.00
N LEU A 93 1.49 -6.53 20.22
CA LEU A 93 0.63 -6.36 21.39
C LEU A 93 1.11 -5.22 22.27
N PRO A 94 0.18 -4.47 22.91
CA PRO A 94 0.54 -3.53 23.97
C PRO A 94 1.30 -4.22 25.11
N GLU A 95 2.11 -3.47 25.83
CA GLU A 95 2.83 -3.97 27.00
C GLU A 95 1.87 -4.62 28.01
N GLY A 96 2.25 -5.81 28.51
CA GLY A 96 1.47 -6.57 29.48
C GLY A 96 0.27 -7.35 28.93
N VAL A 97 -0.01 -7.25 27.62
CA VAL A 97 -1.08 -8.03 26.96
C VAL A 97 -0.52 -9.35 26.46
N ASN A 98 -1.21 -10.45 26.79
CA ASN A 98 -0.88 -11.81 26.34
C ASN A 98 -2.14 -12.54 25.93
N PHE A 99 -2.13 -13.13 24.73
CA PHE A 99 -3.24 -13.93 24.18
C PHE A 99 -3.02 -15.44 24.29
N GLY A 100 -2.04 -15.86 25.09
CA GLY A 100 -1.76 -17.26 25.36
C GLY A 100 -0.60 -17.84 24.53
N PRO A 101 -0.21 -19.10 24.81
CA PRO A 101 1.02 -19.69 24.30
C PRO A 101 0.99 -20.03 22.80
N HIS A 102 -0.16 -19.95 22.15
CA HIS A 102 -0.33 -20.27 20.74
C HIS A 102 -0.23 -19.05 19.82
N ILE A 103 -0.08 -17.84 20.40
CA ILE A 103 0.02 -16.59 19.66
C ILE A 103 1.44 -16.07 19.74
N GLU A 104 2.13 -16.13 18.61
CA GLU A 104 3.45 -15.51 18.47
C GLU A 104 3.29 -13.98 18.47
N ALA A 105 3.89 -13.33 19.45
CA ALA A 105 3.72 -11.90 19.64
C ALA A 105 5.03 -11.20 20.04
N THR A 106 5.09 -9.91 19.76
CA THR A 106 6.14 -9.02 20.26
C THR A 106 5.52 -7.75 20.82
N GLU A 107 6.28 -7.04 21.64
CA GLU A 107 5.85 -5.75 22.15
C GLU A 107 5.68 -4.76 20.98
N ARG A 108 4.56 -4.01 21.00
CA ARG A 108 4.09 -3.18 19.90
C ARG A 108 5.08 -2.11 19.46
N GLU A 109 5.63 -1.35 20.43
CA GLU A 109 6.53 -0.24 20.11
C GLU A 109 7.86 -0.74 19.56
N LYS A 110 8.35 -1.87 20.06
CA LYS A 110 9.52 -2.55 19.53
C LYS A 110 9.30 -3.00 18.09
N GLY A 111 8.19 -3.70 17.82
CA GLY A 111 7.87 -4.19 16.48
C GLY A 111 7.63 -3.05 15.48
N LEU A 112 6.92 -1.98 15.90
CA LEU A 112 6.72 -0.81 15.05
C LEU A 112 8.03 -0.09 14.71
N LYS A 113 8.96 0.00 15.66
CA LYS A 113 10.28 0.59 15.41
C LYS A 113 11.05 -0.21 14.35
N GLU A 114 11.07 -1.53 14.48
CA GLU A 114 11.71 -2.42 13.51
C GLU A 114 11.10 -2.27 12.11
N ILE A 115 9.77 -2.31 12.02
CA ILE A 115 9.05 -2.12 10.75
C ILE A 115 9.35 -0.75 10.13
N HIS A 116 9.38 0.32 10.92
CA HIS A 116 9.68 1.66 10.42
C HIS A 116 11.12 1.78 9.89
N GLU A 117 12.08 1.12 10.52
CA GLU A 117 13.47 1.09 10.00
C GLU A 117 13.55 0.34 8.66
N ILE A 118 12.82 -0.77 8.50
CA ILE A 118 12.72 -1.52 7.23
C ILE A 118 12.07 -0.67 6.13
N LEU A 119 10.99 0.05 6.46
CA LEU A 119 10.24 0.87 5.51
C LEU A 119 10.99 2.14 5.08
N LYS A 120 11.99 2.56 5.82
CA LYS A 120 12.71 3.81 5.55
C LYS A 120 13.38 3.80 4.18
N ASN A 121 12.93 4.72 3.30
CA ASN A 121 13.40 4.87 1.93
C ASN A 121 13.22 3.62 1.04
N ILE A 122 12.40 2.65 1.43
CA ILE A 122 12.24 1.39 0.69
C ILE A 122 11.68 1.59 -0.73
N MET A 123 10.91 2.67 -0.95
CA MET A 123 10.29 2.99 -2.24
C MET A 123 11.04 4.05 -3.04
N LYS A 124 12.27 4.41 -2.63
CA LYS A 124 13.06 5.41 -3.34
C LYS A 124 13.33 4.98 -4.79
N GLY A 125 13.16 5.91 -5.74
CA GLY A 125 13.29 5.65 -7.17
C GLY A 125 12.04 5.06 -7.82
N ARG A 126 10.94 4.90 -7.07
CA ARG A 126 9.71 4.27 -7.54
C ARG A 126 8.51 5.19 -7.47
N GLU A 127 7.49 4.86 -8.24
CA GLU A 127 6.14 5.42 -8.09
C GLU A 127 5.36 4.55 -7.09
N VAL A 128 4.65 5.20 -6.17
CA VAL A 128 3.77 4.52 -5.22
C VAL A 128 2.31 4.73 -5.61
N TYR A 129 1.53 3.67 -5.49
CA TYR A 129 0.08 3.65 -5.72
C TYR A 129 -0.64 3.63 -4.38
N ILE A 130 -1.60 4.53 -4.22
CA ILE A 130 -2.45 4.62 -3.03
C ILE A 130 -3.86 4.25 -3.43
N ARG A 131 -4.42 3.21 -2.81
CA ARG A 131 -5.80 2.76 -3.02
C ARG A 131 -6.60 2.88 -1.74
N LEU A 132 -7.83 3.32 -1.92
CA LEU A 132 -8.89 3.25 -0.92
C LEU A 132 -9.81 2.09 -1.27
N PHE A 133 -10.10 1.25 -0.32
CA PHE A 133 -11.01 0.13 -0.51
C PHE A 133 -11.79 -0.19 0.76
N CYS A 134 -12.76 -1.04 0.64
CA CYS A 134 -13.64 -1.46 1.71
C CYS A 134 -13.58 -2.97 1.87
N LEU A 135 -13.35 -3.42 3.08
CA LEU A 135 -13.51 -4.82 3.45
C LEU A 135 -14.94 -5.04 3.91
N GLY A 136 -15.69 -5.85 3.17
CA GLY A 136 -17.12 -6.07 3.38
C GLY A 136 -18.01 -5.30 2.38
N PRO A 137 -19.34 -5.41 2.52
CA PRO A 137 -20.29 -4.78 1.61
C PRO A 137 -20.21 -3.24 1.67
N VAL A 138 -20.16 -2.59 0.52
CA VAL A 138 -20.16 -1.12 0.44
C VAL A 138 -21.39 -0.55 1.14
N ASN A 139 -21.22 0.56 1.87
CA ASN A 139 -22.28 1.23 2.64
C ASN A 139 -22.91 0.39 3.77
N SER A 140 -22.25 -0.64 4.24
CA SER A 140 -22.69 -1.44 5.38
C SER A 140 -22.04 -0.97 6.69
N PRO A 141 -22.75 -1.04 7.84
CA PRO A 141 -22.13 -0.78 9.15
C PRO A 141 -21.06 -1.80 9.54
N PHE A 142 -20.98 -2.91 8.83
CA PHE A 142 -19.94 -3.94 9.01
C PHE A 142 -18.73 -3.73 8.09
N SER A 143 -18.74 -2.69 7.27
CA SER A 143 -17.62 -2.40 6.37
C SER A 143 -16.46 -1.74 7.10
N ILE A 144 -15.26 -2.18 6.77
CA ILE A 144 -14.02 -1.58 7.28
C ILE A 144 -13.36 -0.84 6.12
N SER A 145 -13.22 0.47 6.26
CA SER A 145 -12.45 1.27 5.31
C SER A 145 -10.97 0.96 5.45
N ALA A 146 -10.32 0.71 4.34
CA ALA A 146 -8.92 0.34 4.29
C ALA A 146 -8.13 1.18 3.26
N VAL A 147 -6.85 1.33 3.52
CA VAL A 147 -5.90 2.01 2.67
C VAL A 147 -4.75 1.06 2.36
N GLN A 148 -4.36 1.02 1.10
CA GLN A 148 -3.18 0.31 0.64
C GLN A 148 -2.19 1.31 0.05
N ILE A 149 -0.93 1.20 0.45
CA ILE A 149 0.20 1.96 -0.10
C ILE A 149 1.19 0.93 -0.62
N THR A 150 1.43 0.90 -1.92
CA THR A 150 2.28 -0.10 -2.57
C THR A 150 3.04 0.50 -3.75
N ASP A 151 4.24 0.03 -4.00
CA ASP A 151 5.02 0.33 -5.21
C ASP A 151 4.88 -0.74 -6.29
N SER A 152 4.02 -1.74 -6.07
CA SER A 152 3.64 -2.75 -7.06
C SER A 152 2.32 -2.36 -7.73
N ALA A 153 2.34 -2.18 -9.04
CA ALA A 153 1.14 -1.91 -9.82
C ALA A 153 0.23 -3.14 -9.89
N TYR A 154 0.79 -4.36 -9.88
CA TYR A 154 0.03 -5.61 -9.78
C TYR A 154 -0.77 -5.68 -8.47
N VAL A 155 -0.16 -5.32 -7.35
CA VAL A 155 -0.85 -5.31 -6.04
C VAL A 155 -1.90 -4.20 -5.97
N ALA A 156 -1.75 -3.14 -6.78
CA ALA A 156 -2.65 -2.00 -6.80
C ALA A 156 -3.92 -2.18 -7.64
N HIS A 157 -4.07 -3.20 -8.50
CA HIS A 157 -5.27 -3.35 -9.34
C HIS A 157 -6.11 -4.60 -9.11
#